data_be456fafbefccde739e1aa1ff7031402
#
_entry.id   be456fafbefccde739e1aa1ff7031402
#
_cell.length_a   1.000
_cell.length_b   1.000
_cell.length_c   1.000
_cell.angle_alpha   90.00
_cell.angle_beta   90.00
_cell.angle_gamma   90.00
#
_symmetry.space_group_name_H-M   'P 1'
#
loop_
_entity.id
_entity.type
_entity.pdbx_description
1 polymer ?
#
loop_
_entity_poly.entity_id
_entity_poly.type
_entity_poly.pdbx_seq_one_letter_code
_entity_poly.pdbx_strand_id
1 'polypeptide(L)'
;TRDFPGWKAEHRNWFIASDGVQEENWLLPDGAHLRVVAQPLPDGGLLAIFEDRTEQAQLASARDTLLRVRTATFDNMFEAVGVFESDGRLHLWNSRFRQVWDFEEDFLAAHPHVDLFAETASSRLANPSRASLIREMVRSATVERQQRSGRLALKNGRHFEFAAVP
;
A
#
# COMPACT_ATOMS: atom_id res chain seq x y z
N THR A 1 1.82 -31.42 9.74
CA THR A 1 3.28 -31.44 10.06
C THR A 1 3.88 -32.78 9.67
N ARG A 2 5.03 -32.80 8.96
CA ARG A 2 5.76 -34.03 8.60
C ARG A 2 6.49 -34.66 9.81
N ASP A 3 6.65 -33.91 10.91
CA ASP A 3 7.28 -34.36 12.14
C ASP A 3 6.26 -34.38 13.29
N PHE A 4 5.42 -35.41 13.30
CA PHE A 4 4.43 -35.59 14.36
C PHE A 4 5.06 -35.89 15.73
N PRO A 5 6.17 -36.66 15.86
CA PRO A 5 6.83 -36.85 17.14
C PRO A 5 7.37 -35.55 17.74
N GLY A 6 8.01 -34.69 16.97
CA GLY A 6 8.50 -33.39 17.41
C GLY A 6 7.36 -32.46 17.84
N TRP A 7 6.33 -32.37 17.05
CA TRP A 7 5.12 -31.59 17.34
C TRP A 7 4.48 -32.07 18.69
N LYS A 8 4.36 -33.38 18.85
CA LYS A 8 3.80 -33.96 20.11
C LYS A 8 4.66 -33.66 21.31
N ALA A 9 6.00 -33.69 21.18
CA ALA A 9 6.92 -33.37 22.28
C ALA A 9 6.81 -31.88 22.69
N GLU A 10 6.67 -30.98 21.72
CA GLU A 10 6.50 -29.55 21.95
C GLU A 10 5.20 -29.25 22.70
N HIS A 11 4.07 -29.80 22.21
CA HIS A 11 2.76 -29.59 22.83
C HIS A 11 2.60 -30.28 24.18
N ARG A 12 3.42 -31.30 24.46
CA ARG A 12 3.49 -31.91 25.79
C ARG A 12 3.99 -30.91 26.84
N ASN A 13 4.83 -29.97 26.46
CA ASN A 13 5.34 -28.95 27.36
C ASN A 13 4.25 -27.95 27.79
N TRP A 14 3.15 -27.83 27.06
CA TRP A 14 2.01 -27.02 27.48
C TRP A 14 1.38 -27.45 28.78
N PHE A 15 1.46 -28.75 29.11
CA PHE A 15 0.97 -29.30 30.37
C PHE A 15 1.96 -29.12 31.55
N ILE A 16 3.24 -28.88 31.24
CA ILE A 16 4.31 -28.86 32.22
C ILE A 16 4.74 -27.42 32.55
N ALA A 17 4.55 -26.49 31.61
CA ALA A 17 4.89 -25.10 31.81
C ALA A 17 3.98 -24.47 32.86
N SER A 18 4.55 -24.25 34.06
CA SER A 18 3.83 -23.71 35.22
C SER A 18 3.40 -22.24 35.06
N ASP A 19 3.95 -21.52 34.10
CA ASP A 19 3.72 -20.08 33.92
C ASP A 19 3.50 -19.73 32.44
N GLY A 20 2.26 -19.40 32.11
CA GLY A 20 1.95 -18.68 30.90
C GLY A 20 0.88 -19.32 29.99
N VAL A 21 0.12 -18.46 29.36
CA VAL A 21 -0.80 -18.80 28.26
C VAL A 21 0.02 -19.06 27.00
N GLN A 22 -0.17 -20.22 26.40
CA GLN A 22 0.41 -20.56 25.10
C GLN A 22 -0.60 -20.22 24.00
N GLU A 23 -0.15 -19.59 22.93
CA GLU A 23 -1.00 -19.21 21.80
C GLU A 23 -0.35 -19.63 20.49
N GLU A 24 -1.09 -20.36 19.66
CA GLU A 24 -0.67 -20.77 18.33
C GLU A 24 -1.77 -20.57 17.30
N ASN A 25 -1.37 -20.40 16.06
CA ASN A 25 -2.29 -20.40 14.91
C ASN A 25 -2.07 -21.68 14.10
N TRP A 26 -3.11 -22.46 13.96
CA TRP A 26 -3.08 -23.71 13.21
C TRP A 26 -3.82 -23.57 11.89
N LEU A 27 -3.17 -24.02 10.83
CA LEU A 27 -3.81 -24.22 9.54
C LEU A 27 -4.09 -25.72 9.37
N LEU A 28 -5.36 -26.06 9.33
CA LEU A 28 -5.81 -27.42 9.14
C LEU A 28 -5.76 -27.84 7.64
N PRO A 29 -5.71 -29.15 7.35
CA PRO A 29 -5.66 -29.66 5.96
C PRO A 29 -6.87 -29.28 5.11
N ASP A 30 -8.01 -29.02 5.71
CA ASP A 30 -9.25 -28.56 5.08
C ASP A 30 -9.27 -27.05 4.82
N GLY A 31 -8.22 -26.34 5.22
CA GLY A 31 -8.08 -24.89 5.05
C GLY A 31 -8.64 -24.06 6.21
N ALA A 32 -9.12 -24.67 7.27
CA ALA A 32 -9.57 -23.94 8.44
C ALA A 32 -8.39 -23.35 9.22
N HIS A 33 -8.54 -22.10 9.67
CA HIS A 33 -7.58 -21.37 10.50
C HIS A 33 -8.08 -21.36 11.94
N LEU A 34 -7.38 -22.04 12.83
CA LEU A 34 -7.70 -22.05 14.26
C LEU A 34 -6.68 -21.26 15.07
N ARG A 35 -7.16 -20.37 15.92
CA ARG A 35 -6.37 -19.84 17.02
C ARG A 35 -6.55 -20.77 18.21
N VAL A 36 -5.45 -21.32 18.71
CA VAL A 36 -5.43 -22.23 19.85
C VAL A 36 -4.78 -21.50 21.01
N VAL A 37 -5.50 -21.42 22.11
CA VAL A 37 -5.00 -20.85 23.36
C VAL A 37 -5.02 -21.96 24.42
N ALA A 38 -3.89 -22.23 25.01
CA ALA A 38 -3.74 -23.24 26.02
C ALA A 38 -3.22 -22.62 27.33
N GLN A 39 -3.88 -22.91 28.42
CA GLN A 39 -3.52 -22.46 29.78
C GLN A 39 -3.47 -23.62 30.73
N PRO A 40 -2.31 -23.89 31.39
CA PRO A 40 -2.21 -24.85 32.43
C PRO A 40 -3.09 -24.46 33.64
N LEU A 41 -3.73 -25.45 34.25
CA LEU A 41 -4.54 -25.27 35.45
C LEU A 41 -3.74 -25.67 36.69
N PRO A 42 -4.01 -25.06 37.87
CA PRO A 42 -3.28 -25.34 39.11
C PRO A 42 -3.36 -26.81 39.59
N ASP A 43 -4.39 -27.51 39.16
CA ASP A 43 -4.63 -28.93 39.50
C ASP A 43 -3.94 -29.91 38.55
N GLY A 44 -3.11 -29.41 37.61
CA GLY A 44 -2.41 -30.23 36.61
C GLY A 44 -3.23 -30.45 35.34
N GLY A 45 -4.40 -29.78 35.21
CA GLY A 45 -5.20 -29.78 33.98
C GLY A 45 -4.71 -28.77 32.94
N LEU A 46 -5.31 -28.81 31.75
CA LEU A 46 -5.06 -27.87 30.68
C LEU A 46 -6.41 -27.37 30.17
N LEU A 47 -6.59 -26.05 30.17
CA LEU A 47 -7.68 -25.39 29.43
C LEU A 47 -7.18 -25.11 28.02
N ALA A 48 -7.83 -25.68 27.01
CA ALA A 48 -7.55 -25.39 25.61
C ALA A 48 -8.80 -24.74 24.95
N ILE A 49 -8.62 -23.58 24.38
CA ILE A 49 -9.65 -22.85 23.66
C ILE A 49 -9.28 -22.85 22.18
N PHE A 50 -10.20 -23.30 21.35
CA PHE A 50 -10.07 -23.31 19.89
C PHE A 50 -11.04 -22.29 19.31
N GLU A 51 -10.50 -21.28 18.67
CA GLU A 51 -11.28 -20.22 18.02
C GLU A 51 -11.11 -20.35 16.50
N ASP A 52 -12.21 -20.55 15.80
CA ASP A 52 -12.21 -20.57 14.33
C ASP A 52 -12.08 -19.14 13.81
N ARG A 53 -10.99 -18.88 13.12
CA ARG A 53 -10.67 -17.59 12.47
C ARG A 53 -10.60 -17.68 10.95
N THR A 54 -11.19 -18.71 10.38
CA THR A 54 -11.14 -18.96 8.93
C THR A 54 -11.71 -17.79 8.14
N GLU A 55 -12.86 -17.27 8.55
CA GLU A 55 -13.50 -16.14 7.86
C GLU A 55 -12.62 -14.88 7.92
N GLN A 56 -12.06 -14.57 9.11
CA GLN A 56 -11.17 -13.41 9.27
C GLN A 56 -9.90 -13.54 8.42
N ALA A 57 -9.31 -14.73 8.35
CA ALA A 57 -8.14 -15.01 7.53
C ALA A 57 -8.45 -14.89 6.04
N GLN A 58 -9.61 -15.37 5.60
CA GLN A 58 -10.07 -15.25 4.21
C GLN A 58 -10.33 -13.81 3.82
N LEU A 59 -10.98 -13.03 4.67
CA LEU A 59 -11.23 -11.60 4.44
C LEU A 59 -9.92 -10.80 4.35
N ALA A 60 -8.97 -11.08 5.24
CA ALA A 60 -7.66 -10.45 5.21
C ALA A 60 -6.92 -10.77 3.90
N SER A 61 -6.90 -12.04 3.49
CA SER A 61 -6.27 -12.49 2.24
C SER A 61 -6.93 -11.89 1.00
N ALA A 62 -8.25 -11.83 0.97
CA ALA A 62 -9.01 -11.22 -0.13
C ALA A 62 -8.71 -9.72 -0.24
N ARG A 63 -8.67 -9.01 0.89
CA ARG A 63 -8.28 -7.59 0.96
C ARG A 63 -6.87 -7.37 0.41
N ASP A 64 -5.91 -8.17 0.86
CA ASP A 64 -4.51 -8.04 0.42
C ASP A 64 -4.38 -8.32 -1.08
N THR A 65 -5.12 -9.30 -1.60
CA THR A 65 -5.16 -9.61 -3.02
C THR A 65 -5.73 -8.43 -3.82
N LEU A 66 -6.84 -7.84 -3.38
CA LEU A 66 -7.44 -6.67 -4.03
C LEU A 66 -6.48 -5.47 -4.04
N LEU A 67 -5.78 -5.22 -2.93
CA LEU A 67 -4.80 -4.14 -2.86
C LEU A 67 -3.64 -4.38 -3.83
N ARG A 68 -3.12 -5.60 -3.91
CA ARG A 68 -2.05 -5.96 -4.86
C ARG A 68 -2.48 -5.79 -6.32
N VAL A 69 -3.68 -6.26 -6.66
CA VAL A 69 -4.22 -6.11 -8.02
C VAL A 69 -4.40 -4.63 -8.37
N ARG A 70 -4.97 -3.83 -7.44
CA ARG A 70 -5.14 -2.39 -7.63
C ARG A 70 -3.79 -1.70 -7.87
N THR A 71 -2.79 -1.97 -7.03
CA THR A 71 -1.46 -1.37 -7.16
C THR A 71 -0.79 -1.80 -8.47
N ALA A 72 -0.81 -3.11 -8.79
CA ALA A 72 -0.22 -3.62 -10.01
C ALA A 72 -0.90 -3.02 -11.26
N THR A 73 -2.23 -2.88 -11.27
CA THR A 73 -2.94 -2.26 -12.39
C THR A 73 -2.54 -0.79 -12.55
N PHE A 74 -2.49 -0.05 -11.44
CA PHE A 74 -2.12 1.37 -11.44
C PHE A 74 -0.69 1.59 -11.91
N ASP A 75 0.27 0.76 -11.46
CA ASP A 75 1.67 0.85 -11.85
C ASP A 75 1.96 0.39 -13.28
N ASN A 76 1.12 -0.50 -13.82
CA ASN A 76 1.25 -0.97 -15.20
C ASN A 76 0.48 -0.12 -16.23
N MET A 77 -0.15 0.98 -15.82
CA MET A 77 -0.76 1.90 -16.77
C MET A 77 0.29 2.54 -17.67
N PHE A 78 -0.03 2.67 -18.96
CA PHE A 78 0.83 3.37 -19.92
C PHE A 78 0.87 4.87 -19.69
N GLU A 79 -0.16 5.41 -19.05
CA GLU A 79 -0.30 6.81 -18.71
C GLU A 79 0.38 7.13 -17.39
N ALA A 80 1.02 8.29 -17.33
CA ALA A 80 1.56 8.84 -16.10
C ALA A 80 0.43 9.45 -15.28
N VAL A 81 0.15 8.88 -14.11
CA VAL A 81 -0.95 9.34 -13.24
C VAL A 81 -0.41 9.84 -11.92
N GLY A 82 -0.80 11.05 -11.54
CA GLY A 82 -0.56 11.64 -10.24
C GLY A 82 -1.86 12.20 -9.67
N VAL A 83 -2.14 11.92 -8.40
CA VAL A 83 -3.34 12.38 -7.69
C VAL A 83 -2.93 13.42 -6.66
N PHE A 84 -3.47 14.63 -6.79
CA PHE A 84 -3.32 15.70 -5.82
C PHE A 84 -4.61 15.81 -5.01
N GLU A 85 -4.49 15.95 -3.70
CA GLU A 85 -5.62 16.18 -2.81
C GLU A 85 -6.07 17.65 -2.82
N SER A 86 -7.17 17.93 -2.14
CA SER A 86 -7.76 19.28 -2.09
C SER A 86 -6.85 20.34 -1.46
N ASP A 87 -5.88 19.94 -0.65
CA ASP A 87 -4.82 20.77 -0.09
C ASP A 87 -3.66 21.03 -1.06
N GLY A 88 -3.70 20.47 -2.27
CA GLY A 88 -2.66 20.61 -3.29
C GLY A 88 -1.44 19.72 -3.09
N ARG A 89 -1.48 18.73 -2.18
CA ARG A 89 -0.40 17.76 -2.01
C ARG A 89 -0.56 16.55 -2.93
N LEU A 90 0.56 16.11 -3.48
CA LEU A 90 0.61 14.85 -4.24
C LEU A 90 0.41 13.68 -3.26
N HIS A 91 -0.68 12.93 -3.42
CA HIS A 91 -1.03 11.82 -2.54
C HIS A 91 -0.67 10.47 -3.13
N LEU A 92 -0.92 10.29 -4.43
CA LEU A 92 -0.71 9.02 -5.12
C LEU A 92 -0.08 9.27 -6.49
N TRP A 93 0.81 8.38 -6.90
CA TRP A 93 1.42 8.39 -8.23
C TRP A 93 1.75 6.97 -8.68
N ASN A 94 1.79 6.75 -9.98
CA ASN A 94 2.25 5.48 -10.53
C ASN A 94 3.72 5.56 -10.99
N SER A 95 4.30 4.40 -11.26
CA SER A 95 5.69 4.28 -11.71
C SER A 95 5.96 5.09 -12.98
N ARG A 96 4.96 5.21 -13.87
CA ARG A 96 5.08 5.99 -15.10
C ARG A 96 5.19 7.49 -14.83
N PHE A 97 4.44 8.00 -13.87
CA PHE A 97 4.52 9.40 -13.42
C PHE A 97 5.92 9.74 -12.94
N ARG A 98 6.49 8.91 -12.07
CA ARG A 98 7.86 9.06 -11.59
C ARG A 98 8.88 9.08 -12.74
N GLN A 99 8.76 8.14 -13.69
CA GLN A 99 9.66 8.03 -14.84
C GLN A 99 9.57 9.22 -15.81
N VAL A 100 8.36 9.74 -16.04
CA VAL A 100 8.17 10.89 -16.93
C VAL A 100 8.83 12.14 -16.37
N TRP A 101 8.66 12.37 -15.07
CA TRP A 101 9.23 13.52 -14.39
C TRP A 101 10.69 13.31 -13.95
N ASP A 102 11.18 12.09 -13.95
CA ASP A 102 12.52 11.74 -13.45
C ASP A 102 12.75 12.23 -12.01
N PHE A 103 11.77 11.97 -11.15
CA PHE A 103 11.85 12.32 -9.73
C PHE A 103 12.35 11.15 -8.90
N GLU A 104 13.13 11.50 -7.87
CA GLU A 104 13.56 10.55 -6.86
C GLU A 104 12.36 10.08 -6.02
N GLU A 105 12.40 8.82 -5.59
CA GLU A 105 11.33 8.22 -4.78
C GLU A 105 11.10 9.00 -3.48
N ASP A 106 12.16 9.38 -2.79
CA ASP A 106 12.10 10.11 -1.52
C ASP A 106 11.41 11.47 -1.67
N PHE A 107 11.61 12.15 -2.81
CA PHE A 107 10.92 13.41 -3.09
C PHE A 107 9.40 13.21 -3.18
N LEU A 108 8.97 12.17 -3.89
CA LEU A 108 7.54 11.87 -4.07
C LEU A 108 6.94 11.33 -2.76
N ALA A 109 7.66 10.49 -2.03
CA ALA A 109 7.25 9.93 -0.74
C ALA A 109 7.06 11.00 0.36
N ALA A 110 7.70 12.17 0.20
CA ALA A 110 7.46 13.33 1.05
C ALA A 110 6.11 14.03 0.78
N HIS A 111 5.31 13.55 -0.17
CA HIS A 111 4.02 14.12 -0.57
C HIS A 111 4.10 15.64 -0.85
N PRO A 112 4.93 16.08 -1.82
CA PRO A 112 5.18 17.49 -2.05
C PRO A 112 3.89 18.23 -2.41
N HIS A 113 3.76 19.46 -1.90
CA HIS A 113 2.74 20.39 -2.36
C HIS A 113 3.02 20.78 -3.82
N VAL A 114 1.97 21.08 -4.58
CA VAL A 114 2.06 21.42 -6.01
C VAL A 114 3.04 22.55 -6.31
N ASP A 115 3.24 23.49 -5.39
CA ASP A 115 4.20 24.57 -5.59
C ASP A 115 5.64 24.06 -5.62
N LEU A 116 6.01 23.21 -4.65
CA LEU A 116 7.33 22.57 -4.60
C LEU A 116 7.51 21.60 -5.77
N PHE A 117 6.45 20.85 -6.10
CA PHE A 117 6.44 19.96 -7.27
C PHE A 117 6.73 20.75 -8.56
N ALA A 118 6.00 21.85 -8.81
CA ALA A 118 6.17 22.68 -10.00
C ALA A 118 7.54 23.36 -10.05
N GLU A 119 8.05 23.81 -8.90
CA GLU A 119 9.40 24.38 -8.79
C GLU A 119 10.47 23.36 -9.20
N THR A 120 10.40 22.16 -8.62
CA THR A 120 11.34 21.08 -8.94
C THR A 120 11.20 20.63 -10.38
N ALA A 121 9.97 20.53 -10.91
CA ALA A 121 9.68 20.19 -12.30
C ALA A 121 10.20 21.24 -13.29
N SER A 122 10.27 22.52 -12.88
CA SER A 122 10.73 23.62 -13.75
C SER A 122 12.13 23.38 -14.34
N SER A 123 13.02 22.76 -13.56
CA SER A 123 14.37 22.41 -14.00
C SER A 123 14.41 21.37 -15.12
N ARG A 124 13.35 20.59 -15.30
CA ARG A 124 13.21 19.52 -16.31
C ARG A 124 12.44 19.97 -17.54
N LEU A 125 11.73 21.09 -17.45
CA LEU A 125 10.97 21.64 -18.57
C LEU A 125 11.88 22.34 -19.59
N ALA A 126 11.57 22.20 -20.89
CA ALA A 126 12.23 22.94 -21.95
C ALA A 126 12.05 24.45 -21.76
N ASN A 127 10.89 24.87 -21.26
CA ASN A 127 10.62 26.25 -20.84
C ASN A 127 10.23 26.26 -19.34
N PRO A 128 11.11 26.67 -18.43
CA PRO A 128 10.87 26.70 -16.99
C PRO A 128 9.63 27.52 -16.56
N SER A 129 9.29 28.58 -17.29
CA SER A 129 8.10 29.41 -16.98
C SER A 129 6.78 28.65 -17.14
N ARG A 130 6.77 27.56 -17.87
CA ARG A 130 5.61 26.67 -18.00
C ARG A 130 5.28 25.88 -16.73
N ALA A 131 6.14 25.94 -15.71
CA ALA A 131 5.85 25.33 -14.40
C ALA A 131 4.59 25.95 -13.74
N SER A 132 4.25 27.21 -14.04
CA SER A 132 3.01 27.83 -13.59
C SER A 132 1.76 27.10 -14.06
N LEU A 133 1.82 26.50 -15.25
CA LEU A 133 0.72 25.72 -15.82
C LEU A 133 0.39 24.50 -14.94
N ILE A 134 1.38 23.88 -14.33
CA ILE A 134 1.19 22.73 -13.43
C ILE A 134 0.35 23.17 -12.22
N ARG A 135 0.71 24.31 -11.60
CA ARG A 135 -0.04 24.87 -10.47
C ARG A 135 -1.47 25.19 -10.84
N GLU A 136 -1.64 25.86 -11.98
CA GLU A 136 -2.96 26.25 -12.49
C GLU A 136 -3.84 25.02 -12.73
N MET A 137 -3.29 23.98 -13.30
CA MET A 137 -4.01 22.73 -13.60
C MET A 137 -4.48 22.02 -12.33
N VAL A 138 -3.58 21.84 -11.36
CA VAL A 138 -3.93 21.21 -10.10
C VAL A 138 -4.98 22.04 -9.37
N ARG A 139 -4.81 23.36 -9.29
CA ARG A 139 -5.79 24.24 -8.68
C ARG A 139 -7.17 24.16 -9.36
N SER A 140 -7.17 24.17 -10.69
CA SER A 140 -8.42 24.06 -11.45
C SER A 140 -9.17 22.77 -11.14
N ALA A 141 -8.47 21.64 -11.05
CA ALA A 141 -9.09 20.35 -10.71
C ALA A 141 -9.52 20.28 -9.25
N THR A 142 -8.65 20.68 -8.32
CA THR A 142 -8.89 20.49 -6.88
C THR A 142 -9.86 21.52 -6.27
N VAL A 143 -9.76 22.78 -6.68
CA VAL A 143 -10.53 23.89 -6.12
C VAL A 143 -11.72 24.27 -6.99
N GLU A 144 -11.46 24.50 -8.29
CA GLU A 144 -12.49 24.99 -9.22
C GLU A 144 -13.38 23.85 -9.77
N ARG A 145 -12.98 22.58 -9.54
CA ARG A 145 -13.68 21.38 -10.04
C ARG A 145 -13.89 21.39 -11.55
N GLN A 146 -12.89 21.90 -12.28
CA GLN A 146 -12.91 21.99 -13.73
C GLN A 146 -11.81 21.15 -14.34
N GLN A 147 -12.16 20.41 -15.38
CA GLN A 147 -11.19 19.69 -16.19
C GLN A 147 -10.41 20.68 -17.05
N ARG A 148 -9.10 20.55 -17.07
CA ARG A 148 -8.21 21.28 -17.98
C ARG A 148 -7.20 20.33 -18.61
N SER A 149 -6.76 20.67 -19.82
CA SER A 149 -5.68 19.98 -20.50
C SER A 149 -4.59 20.96 -20.93
N GLY A 150 -3.39 20.45 -21.13
CA GLY A 150 -2.25 21.24 -21.53
C GLY A 150 -1.15 20.38 -22.14
N ARG A 151 -0.15 21.06 -22.70
CA ARG A 151 1.03 20.42 -23.28
C ARG A 151 2.29 20.97 -22.65
N LEU A 152 3.21 20.08 -22.32
CA LEU A 152 4.54 20.43 -21.81
C LEU A 152 5.61 19.73 -22.64
N ALA A 153 6.74 20.41 -22.79
CA ALA A 153 7.94 19.86 -23.39
C ALA A 153 9.03 19.74 -22.31
N LEU A 154 9.70 18.61 -22.25
CA LEU A 154 10.85 18.37 -21.39
C LEU A 154 12.16 18.70 -22.12
N LYS A 155 13.22 18.99 -21.36
CA LYS A 155 14.55 19.25 -21.90
C LYS A 155 15.14 18.08 -22.70
N ASN A 156 14.70 16.85 -22.39
CA ASN A 156 15.10 15.64 -23.12
C ASN A 156 14.40 15.46 -24.48
N GLY A 157 13.67 16.46 -24.95
CA GLY A 157 12.96 16.45 -26.23
C GLY A 157 11.60 15.73 -26.22
N ARG A 158 11.20 15.15 -25.08
CA ARG A 158 9.88 14.53 -24.96
C ARG A 158 8.79 15.60 -24.80
N HIS A 159 7.68 15.38 -25.48
CA HIS A 159 6.47 16.18 -25.35
C HIS A 159 5.38 15.30 -24.75
N PHE A 160 4.65 15.84 -23.83
CA PHE A 160 3.48 15.13 -23.29
C PHE A 160 2.29 16.08 -23.17
N GLU A 161 1.15 15.50 -23.43
CA GLU A 161 -0.14 16.10 -23.18
C GLU A 161 -0.66 15.59 -21.86
N PHE A 162 -1.22 16.46 -21.08
CA PHE A 162 -1.75 16.10 -19.76
C PHE A 162 -3.10 16.74 -19.54
N ALA A 163 -3.92 16.06 -18.76
CA ALA A 163 -5.21 16.54 -18.30
C ALA A 163 -5.30 16.44 -16.80
N ALA A 164 -5.85 17.48 -16.17
CA ALA A 164 -6.27 17.43 -14.79
C ALA A 164 -7.80 17.25 -14.74
N VAL A 165 -8.24 16.28 -13.99
CA VAL A 165 -9.64 15.90 -13.82
C VAL A 165 -9.98 16.01 -12.35
N PRO A 166 -11.13 16.62 -11.95
CA PRO A 166 -11.60 16.74 -10.57
C PRO A 166 -11.81 15.42 -9.86
#